data_f13393c845f70d5b9cc857ca829c7fe2
#
_entry.id   f13393c845f70d5b9cc857ca829c7fe2
#
_cell.length_a   1.000
_cell.length_b   1.000
_cell.length_c   1.000
_cell.angle_alpha   90.00
_cell.angle_beta   90.00
_cell.angle_gamma   90.00
#
_symmetry.space_group_name_H-M   'P 1'
#
loop_
_entity.id
_entity.type
_entity.pdbx_description
1 polymer ?
#
loop_
_entity_poly.entity_id
_entity_poly.type
_entity_poly.pdbx_seq_one_letter_code
_entity_poly.pdbx_strand_id
1 'polypeptide(L)'
;MSLETWELLSYVVTVVGLPLAIIVFLYEKRKERDNEDEEVYQLLSDNYQDFQKVALANPDLRLFSSEESMQLTEEQKERMLIIFDMLVSLFERAYLLMYDEKMSPEQLRRWHSWEDYMRDWCKRADFRATLPTLLEGEDPAFVAYLRELLRRDGNLK
;
A
#
# COMPACT_ATOMS: atom_id res chain seq x y z
N MET A 1 -9.58 -58.76 11.57
CA MET A 1 -10.43 -57.56 11.46
C MET A 1 -11.61 -57.94 10.61
N SER A 2 -12.82 -57.76 11.09
CA SER A 2 -14.04 -58.14 10.36
C SER A 2 -14.35 -57.07 9.27
N LEU A 3 -15.11 -57.47 8.25
CA LEU A 3 -15.53 -56.61 7.14
C LEU A 3 -16.27 -55.35 7.69
N GLU A 4 -17.09 -55.55 8.70
CA GLU A 4 -17.84 -54.49 9.44
C GLU A 4 -16.92 -53.45 10.08
N THR A 5 -15.73 -53.85 10.54
CA THR A 5 -14.75 -52.92 11.14
C THR A 5 -14.11 -52.04 10.06
N TRP A 6 -13.90 -52.60 8.85
CA TRP A 6 -13.40 -51.83 7.71
C TRP A 6 -14.45 -50.81 7.19
N GLU A 7 -15.71 -51.22 7.10
CA GLU A 7 -16.80 -50.32 6.70
C GLU A 7 -16.98 -49.17 7.72
N LEU A 8 -16.97 -49.48 9.00
CA LEU A 8 -17.06 -48.47 10.07
C LEU A 8 -15.89 -47.46 10.02
N LEU A 9 -14.66 -47.93 9.82
CA LEU A 9 -13.47 -47.11 9.64
C LEU A 9 -13.58 -46.21 8.39
N SER A 10 -14.09 -46.72 7.29
CA SER A 10 -14.30 -45.98 6.04
C SER A 10 -15.32 -44.83 6.28
N TYR A 11 -16.42 -45.10 6.97
CA TYR A 11 -17.41 -44.08 7.32
C TYR A 11 -16.83 -42.99 8.24
N VAL A 12 -16.05 -43.38 9.26
CA VAL A 12 -15.41 -42.44 10.18
C VAL A 12 -14.42 -41.53 9.43
N VAL A 13 -13.58 -42.11 8.54
CA VAL A 13 -12.63 -41.33 7.73
C VAL A 13 -13.37 -40.37 6.79
N THR A 14 -14.48 -40.79 6.21
CA THR A 14 -15.24 -39.92 5.29
C THR A 14 -16.01 -38.84 6.03
N VAL A 15 -16.69 -39.18 7.12
CA VAL A 15 -17.57 -38.24 7.85
C VAL A 15 -16.78 -37.25 8.73
N VAL A 16 -15.63 -37.65 9.25
CA VAL A 16 -14.82 -36.80 10.14
C VAL A 16 -13.57 -36.29 9.42
N GLY A 17 -12.90 -37.14 8.64
CA GLY A 17 -11.63 -36.81 7.99
C GLY A 17 -11.78 -35.77 6.89
N LEU A 18 -12.83 -35.84 6.06
CA LEU A 18 -13.04 -34.87 4.99
C LEU A 18 -13.38 -33.46 5.50
N PRO A 19 -14.33 -33.25 6.43
CA PRO A 19 -14.55 -31.94 7.04
C PRO A 19 -13.32 -31.39 7.75
N LEU A 20 -12.57 -32.22 8.48
CA LEU A 20 -11.34 -31.80 9.13
C LEU A 20 -10.28 -31.35 8.12
N ALA A 21 -10.09 -32.09 7.05
CA ALA A 21 -9.16 -31.73 5.96
C ALA A 21 -9.55 -30.38 5.32
N ILE A 22 -10.85 -30.13 5.12
CA ILE A 22 -11.34 -28.85 4.60
C ILE A 22 -11.05 -27.72 5.59
N ILE A 23 -11.27 -27.91 6.88
CA ILE A 23 -10.99 -26.91 7.91
C ILE A 23 -9.48 -26.59 7.94
N VAL A 24 -8.61 -27.61 7.93
CA VAL A 24 -7.15 -27.43 7.90
C VAL A 24 -6.74 -26.67 6.65
N PHE A 25 -7.25 -27.06 5.48
CA PHE A 25 -6.96 -26.40 4.21
C PHE A 25 -7.37 -24.90 4.22
N LEU A 26 -8.57 -24.60 4.74
CA LEU A 26 -9.04 -23.22 4.84
C LEU A 26 -8.20 -22.40 5.83
N TYR A 27 -7.73 -23.04 6.93
CA TYR A 27 -6.85 -22.40 7.89
C TYR A 27 -5.47 -22.09 7.28
N GLU A 28 -4.87 -23.08 6.58
CA GLU A 28 -3.58 -22.91 5.91
C GLU A 28 -3.65 -21.80 4.84
N LYS A 29 -4.69 -21.80 4.03
CA LYS A 29 -4.91 -20.77 3.00
C LYS A 29 -5.12 -19.37 3.58
N ARG A 30 -5.72 -19.26 4.75
CA ARG A 30 -5.84 -18.00 5.48
C ARG A 30 -4.50 -17.50 5.97
N LYS A 31 -3.72 -18.39 6.59
CA LYS A 31 -2.38 -18.10 7.09
C LYS A 31 -1.41 -17.69 5.98
N GLU A 32 -1.52 -18.34 4.82
CA GLU A 32 -0.73 -18.00 3.63
C GLU A 32 -1.01 -16.56 3.17
N ARG A 33 -2.28 -16.16 3.04
CA ARG A 33 -2.66 -14.78 2.69
C ARG A 33 -2.19 -13.75 3.72
N ASP A 34 -2.32 -14.06 5.01
CA ASP A 34 -1.85 -13.15 6.07
C ASP A 34 -0.34 -12.93 5.98
N ASN A 35 0.43 -13.96 5.59
CA ASN A 35 1.88 -13.85 5.36
C ASN A 35 2.20 -13.03 4.10
N GLU A 36 1.47 -13.24 3.00
CA GLU A 36 1.63 -12.46 1.75
C GLU A 36 1.34 -10.97 2.00
N ASP A 37 0.28 -10.63 2.72
CA ASP A 37 -0.06 -9.26 3.11
C ASP A 37 1.06 -8.62 3.96
N GLU A 38 1.68 -9.39 4.86
CA GLU A 38 2.80 -8.93 5.67
C GLU A 38 4.05 -8.68 4.83
N GLU A 39 4.39 -9.57 3.90
CA GLU A 39 5.52 -9.42 2.99
C GLU A 39 5.38 -8.17 2.10
N VAL A 40 4.17 -7.93 1.57
CA VAL A 40 3.87 -6.72 0.79
C VAL A 40 4.03 -5.47 1.63
N TYR A 41 3.50 -5.48 2.86
CA TYR A 41 3.62 -4.35 3.77
C TYR A 41 5.10 -4.04 4.11
N GLN A 42 5.91 -5.06 4.38
CA GLN A 42 7.34 -4.93 4.64
C GLN A 42 8.07 -4.34 3.42
N LEU A 43 7.83 -4.90 2.23
CA LEU A 43 8.43 -4.43 0.98
C LEU A 43 8.14 -2.94 0.73
N LEU A 44 6.89 -2.52 0.92
CA LEU A 44 6.50 -1.13 0.72
C LEU A 44 7.10 -0.21 1.78
N SER A 45 7.19 -0.68 3.03
CA SER A 45 7.84 0.05 4.12
C SER A 45 9.33 0.27 3.84
N ASP A 46 10.02 -0.75 3.33
CA ASP A 46 11.43 -0.66 2.94
C ASP A 46 11.61 0.33 1.77
N ASN A 47 10.73 0.27 0.77
CA ASN A 47 10.76 1.22 -0.35
C ASN A 47 10.54 2.66 0.11
N TYR A 48 9.66 2.89 1.10
CA TYR A 48 9.46 4.22 1.66
C TYR A 48 10.69 4.70 2.46
N GLN A 49 11.36 3.81 3.18
CA GLN A 49 12.64 4.14 3.83
C GLN A 49 13.73 4.48 2.82
N ASP A 50 13.80 3.76 1.70
CA ASP A 50 14.75 4.07 0.62
C ASP A 50 14.44 5.44 -0.01
N PHE A 51 13.18 5.76 -0.22
CA PHE A 51 12.76 7.11 -0.60
C PHE A 51 13.21 8.17 0.42
N GLN A 52 13.05 7.92 1.72
CA GLN A 52 13.52 8.84 2.77
C GLN A 52 15.04 9.04 2.72
N LYS A 53 15.83 8.00 2.39
CA LYS A 53 17.29 8.12 2.21
C LYS A 53 17.62 9.04 1.03
N VAL A 54 16.85 8.96 -0.07
CA VAL A 54 17.01 9.91 -1.20
C VAL A 54 16.71 11.33 -0.75
N ALA A 55 15.66 11.54 0.02
CA ALA A 55 15.33 12.87 0.56
C ALA A 55 16.43 13.40 1.51
N LEU A 56 17.00 12.54 2.36
CA LEU A 56 18.12 12.89 3.25
C LEU A 56 19.40 13.24 2.48
N ALA A 57 19.62 12.63 1.32
CA ALA A 57 20.75 12.92 0.44
C ALA A 57 20.60 14.27 -0.29
N ASN A 58 19.40 14.88 -0.26
CA ASN A 58 19.09 16.16 -0.89
C ASN A 58 18.54 17.19 0.12
N PRO A 59 19.32 17.54 1.17
CA PRO A 59 18.84 18.42 2.25
C PRO A 59 18.55 19.85 1.79
N ASP A 60 19.17 20.28 0.70
CA ASP A 60 18.97 21.56 0.06
C ASP A 60 17.55 21.75 -0.48
N LEU A 61 16.85 20.66 -0.80
CA LEU A 61 15.47 20.69 -1.27
C LEU A 61 14.43 20.80 -0.13
N ARG A 62 14.84 20.64 1.16
CA ARG A 62 13.99 20.75 2.34
C ARG A 62 12.66 20.02 2.23
N LEU A 63 12.69 18.78 1.68
CA LEU A 63 11.50 18.01 1.30
C LEU A 63 10.54 17.72 2.47
N PHE A 64 11.03 17.61 3.69
CA PHE A 64 10.23 17.39 4.91
C PHE A 64 9.94 18.71 5.69
N SER A 65 10.27 19.86 5.12
CA SER A 65 9.88 21.16 5.68
C SER A 65 8.44 21.49 5.29
N SER A 66 7.68 22.09 6.18
CA SER A 66 6.34 22.62 5.87
C SER A 66 6.38 23.89 5.01
N GLU A 67 7.54 24.52 4.89
CA GLU A 67 7.75 25.71 4.08
C GLU A 67 8.21 25.31 2.67
N GLU A 68 7.66 25.99 1.66
CA GLU A 68 8.13 25.85 0.28
C GLU A 68 9.59 26.27 0.19
N SER A 69 10.37 25.55 -0.61
CA SER A 69 11.75 25.93 -0.92
C SER A 69 11.72 27.15 -1.83
N MET A 70 11.94 28.34 -1.26
CA MET A 70 12.01 29.57 -2.05
C MET A 70 13.29 29.59 -2.88
N GLN A 71 13.19 29.97 -4.16
CA GLN A 71 14.32 30.24 -5.07
C GLN A 71 15.20 29.01 -5.37
N LEU A 72 14.59 27.90 -5.78
CA LEU A 72 15.34 26.75 -6.30
C LEU A 72 15.97 27.07 -7.65
N THR A 73 17.21 26.58 -7.87
CA THR A 73 17.84 26.55 -9.20
C THR A 73 17.10 25.60 -10.12
N GLU A 74 17.31 25.68 -11.43
CA GLU A 74 16.70 24.77 -12.39
C GLU A 74 17.10 23.30 -12.13
N GLU A 75 18.35 23.04 -11.75
CA GLU A 75 18.81 21.71 -11.34
C GLU A 75 18.07 21.20 -10.09
N GLN A 76 17.86 22.06 -9.09
CA GLN A 76 17.13 21.69 -7.88
C GLN A 76 15.66 21.40 -8.16
N LYS A 77 15.03 22.16 -9.07
CA LYS A 77 13.65 21.92 -9.50
C LYS A 77 13.53 20.56 -10.21
N GLU A 78 14.46 20.25 -11.11
CA GLU A 78 14.50 18.98 -11.81
C GLU A 78 14.66 17.81 -10.83
N ARG A 79 15.62 17.90 -9.89
CA ARG A 79 15.81 16.87 -8.85
C ARG A 79 14.56 16.71 -7.98
N MET A 80 13.92 17.81 -7.58
CA MET A 80 12.70 17.78 -6.79
C MET A 80 11.56 17.10 -7.55
N LEU A 81 11.41 17.40 -8.84
CA LEU A 81 10.38 16.78 -9.68
C LEU A 81 10.58 15.26 -9.79
N ILE A 82 11.82 14.80 -10.01
CA ILE A 82 12.15 13.38 -10.03
C ILE A 82 11.83 12.69 -8.68
N ILE A 83 12.14 13.36 -7.57
CA ILE A 83 11.85 12.80 -6.23
C ILE A 83 10.34 12.74 -5.98
N PHE A 84 9.57 13.72 -6.44
CA PHE A 84 8.11 13.69 -6.36
C PHE A 84 7.50 12.60 -7.25
N ASP A 85 8.05 12.38 -8.43
CA ASP A 85 7.66 11.29 -9.32
C ASP A 85 7.90 9.91 -8.69
N MET A 86 9.07 9.70 -8.10
CA MET A 86 9.36 8.49 -7.31
C MET A 86 8.34 8.27 -6.20
N LEU A 87 7.93 9.31 -5.51
CA LEU A 87 6.96 9.23 -4.42
C LEU A 87 5.55 8.89 -4.92
N VAL A 88 5.11 9.51 -6.03
CA VAL A 88 3.80 9.22 -6.63
C VAL A 88 3.75 7.77 -7.10
N SER A 89 4.79 7.29 -7.79
CA SER A 89 4.89 5.88 -8.20
C SER A 89 4.90 4.91 -7.00
N LEU A 90 5.48 5.31 -5.87
CA LEU A 90 5.42 4.52 -4.64
C LEU A 90 4.00 4.49 -4.04
N PHE A 91 3.29 5.60 -4.06
CA PHE A 91 1.89 5.68 -3.62
C PHE A 91 0.96 4.86 -4.51
N GLU A 92 1.13 4.92 -5.84
CA GLU A 92 0.41 4.07 -6.77
C GLU A 92 0.65 2.58 -6.48
N ARG A 93 1.92 2.19 -6.31
CA ARG A 93 2.27 0.80 -5.97
C ARG A 93 1.64 0.35 -4.66
N ALA A 94 1.64 1.21 -3.63
CA ALA A 94 0.97 0.91 -2.38
C ALA A 94 -0.54 0.73 -2.58
N TYR A 95 -1.17 1.57 -3.39
CA TYR A 95 -2.58 1.45 -3.75
C TYR A 95 -2.87 0.12 -4.45
N LEU A 96 -2.14 -0.20 -5.51
CA LEU A 96 -2.35 -1.40 -6.31
C LEU A 96 -2.12 -2.71 -5.54
N LEU A 97 -1.23 -2.69 -4.55
CA LEU A 97 -0.87 -3.90 -3.80
C LEU A 97 -1.63 -4.07 -2.48
N MET A 98 -2.10 -2.99 -1.87
CA MET A 98 -2.69 -3.05 -0.52
C MET A 98 -4.15 -2.60 -0.46
N TYR A 99 -4.61 -1.75 -1.39
CA TYR A 99 -5.96 -1.22 -1.31
C TYR A 99 -6.98 -2.24 -1.80
N ASP A 100 -8.00 -2.50 -0.98
CA ASP A 100 -9.20 -3.26 -1.34
C ASP A 100 -10.43 -2.55 -0.74
N GLU A 101 -11.55 -2.57 -1.45
CA GLU A 101 -12.81 -2.02 -0.93
C GLU A 101 -13.34 -2.80 0.29
N LYS A 102 -12.90 -4.04 0.48
CA LYS A 102 -13.31 -4.98 1.54
C LYS A 102 -12.15 -5.40 2.43
N MET A 103 -11.41 -4.42 2.92
CA MET A 103 -10.30 -4.66 3.84
C MET A 103 -10.75 -5.17 5.20
N SER A 104 -9.99 -6.10 5.78
CA SER A 104 -10.09 -6.46 7.19
C SER A 104 -9.69 -5.26 8.08
N PRO A 105 -10.06 -5.24 9.37
CA PRO A 105 -9.63 -4.16 10.28
C PRO A 105 -8.11 -4.00 10.37
N GLU A 106 -7.36 -5.07 10.15
CA GLU A 106 -5.89 -5.05 10.17
C GLU A 106 -5.31 -4.45 8.89
N GLN A 107 -5.79 -4.89 7.73
CA GLN A 107 -5.44 -4.31 6.44
C GLN A 107 -5.79 -2.82 6.38
N LEU A 108 -6.96 -2.44 6.89
CA LEU A 108 -7.40 -1.05 6.94
C LEU A 108 -6.47 -0.17 7.80
N ARG A 109 -5.97 -0.68 8.96
CA ARG A 109 -4.99 0.06 9.77
C ARG A 109 -3.68 0.30 9.04
N ARG A 110 -3.18 -0.72 8.31
CA ARG A 110 -1.96 -0.60 7.49
C ARG A 110 -2.17 0.38 6.34
N TRP A 111 -3.34 0.32 5.69
CA TRP A 111 -3.68 1.23 4.61
C TRP A 111 -3.79 2.69 5.08
N HIS A 112 -4.38 2.95 6.25
CA HIS A 112 -4.48 4.31 6.80
C HIS A 112 -3.10 4.98 6.97
N SER A 113 -2.05 4.24 7.27
CA SER A 113 -0.69 4.81 7.32
C SER A 113 -0.24 5.36 5.96
N TRP A 114 -0.60 4.68 4.87
CA TRP A 114 -0.33 5.15 3.50
C TRP A 114 -1.17 6.36 3.12
N GLU A 115 -2.44 6.36 3.50
CA GLU A 115 -3.29 7.56 3.34
C GLU A 115 -2.72 8.77 4.07
N ASP A 116 -2.22 8.59 5.30
CA ASP A 116 -1.62 9.65 6.09
C ASP A 116 -0.35 10.20 5.40
N TYR A 117 0.51 9.33 4.84
CA TYR A 117 1.64 9.79 4.03
C TYR A 117 1.19 10.59 2.81
N MET A 118 0.21 10.11 2.06
CA MET A 118 -0.36 10.84 0.91
C MET A 118 -0.89 12.21 1.31
N ARG A 119 -1.65 12.28 2.42
CA ARG A 119 -2.18 13.55 2.96
C ARG A 119 -1.07 14.50 3.38
N ASP A 120 -0.07 13.99 4.09
CA ASP A 120 1.03 14.82 4.59
C ASP A 120 1.85 15.43 3.45
N TRP A 121 2.17 14.66 2.43
CA TRP A 121 2.85 15.18 1.25
C TRP A 121 1.99 16.17 0.48
N CYS A 122 0.70 15.96 0.39
CA CYS A 122 -0.23 16.87 -0.26
C CYS A 122 -0.49 18.18 0.53
N LYS A 123 0.02 18.32 1.75
CA LYS A 123 0.05 19.63 2.45
C LYS A 123 1.05 20.60 1.82
N ARG A 124 2.08 20.10 1.13
CA ARG A 124 3.06 20.91 0.43
C ARG A 124 2.45 21.51 -0.85
N ALA A 125 2.54 22.81 -1.00
CA ALA A 125 1.94 23.51 -2.15
C ALA A 125 2.67 23.19 -3.45
N ASP A 126 4.00 23.06 -3.42
CA ASP A 126 4.83 22.67 -4.58
C ASP A 126 4.51 21.25 -5.06
N PHE A 127 4.32 20.28 -4.15
CA PHE A 127 3.89 18.94 -4.49
C PHE A 127 2.51 18.95 -5.13
N ARG A 128 1.52 19.64 -4.53
CA ARG A 128 0.17 19.75 -5.12
C ARG A 128 0.16 20.39 -6.50
N ALA A 129 1.00 21.39 -6.71
CA ALA A 129 1.08 22.10 -7.99
C ALA A 129 1.59 21.20 -9.13
N THR A 130 2.46 20.23 -8.81
CA THR A 130 3.02 19.27 -9.79
C THR A 130 2.18 18.01 -9.96
N LEU A 131 1.27 17.69 -9.01
CA LEU A 131 0.45 16.49 -9.06
C LEU A 131 -0.29 16.25 -10.39
N PRO A 132 -0.91 17.25 -11.05
CA PRO A 132 -1.59 17.01 -12.31
C PRO A 132 -0.68 16.40 -13.38
N THR A 133 0.59 16.82 -13.45
CA THR A 133 1.58 16.28 -14.37
C THR A 133 2.10 14.91 -13.92
N LEU A 134 2.38 14.76 -12.62
CA LEU A 134 2.88 13.50 -12.05
C LEU A 134 1.87 12.36 -12.12
N LEU A 135 0.59 12.66 -12.19
CA LEU A 135 -0.48 11.66 -12.31
C LEU A 135 -0.80 11.28 -13.77
N GLU A 136 -0.12 11.88 -14.74
CA GLU A 136 -0.26 11.51 -16.15
C GLU A 136 0.41 10.15 -16.39
N GLY A 137 -0.41 9.15 -16.75
CA GLY A 137 0.06 7.79 -17.02
C GLY A 137 -0.04 6.81 -15.84
N GLU A 138 -0.33 7.29 -14.64
CA GLU A 138 -0.60 6.44 -13.49
C GLU A 138 -1.96 5.73 -13.59
N ASP A 139 -2.18 4.69 -12.77
CA ASP A 139 -3.43 3.91 -12.78
C ASP A 139 -4.67 4.79 -12.55
N PRO A 140 -5.71 4.72 -13.40
CA PRO A 140 -6.88 5.57 -13.31
C PRO A 140 -7.66 5.44 -11.99
N ALA A 141 -7.67 4.25 -11.37
CA ALA A 141 -8.35 4.03 -10.10
C ALA A 141 -7.58 4.67 -8.95
N PHE A 142 -6.25 4.56 -8.95
CA PHE A 142 -5.38 5.28 -8.03
C PHE A 142 -5.55 6.80 -8.16
N VAL A 143 -5.52 7.33 -9.38
CA VAL A 143 -5.71 8.77 -9.64
C VAL A 143 -7.05 9.27 -9.10
N ALA A 144 -8.13 8.51 -9.35
CA ALA A 144 -9.46 8.85 -8.83
C ALA A 144 -9.50 8.81 -7.30
N TYR A 145 -8.89 7.79 -6.70
CA TYR A 145 -8.78 7.61 -5.27
C TYR A 145 -8.04 8.79 -4.60
N LEU A 146 -6.85 9.13 -5.10
CA LEU A 146 -6.03 10.22 -4.57
C LEU A 146 -6.75 11.57 -4.66
N ARG A 147 -7.40 11.86 -5.79
CA ARG A 147 -8.19 13.08 -5.97
C ARG A 147 -9.35 13.16 -4.97
N GLU A 148 -10.06 12.06 -4.74
CA GLU A 148 -11.15 12.02 -3.77
C GLU A 148 -10.64 12.19 -2.35
N LEU A 149 -9.51 11.57 -1.99
CA LEU A 149 -8.84 11.73 -0.71
C LEU A 149 -8.52 13.21 -0.44
N LEU A 150 -7.92 13.90 -1.41
CA LEU A 150 -7.56 15.31 -1.31
C LEU A 150 -8.78 16.23 -1.26
N ARG A 151 -9.85 15.89 -1.95
CA ARG A 151 -11.12 16.64 -1.91
C ARG A 151 -11.76 16.58 -0.53
N ARG A 152 -11.75 15.41 0.12
CA ARG A 152 -12.27 15.22 1.48
C ARG A 152 -11.51 16.08 2.51
N ASP A 153 -10.21 16.21 2.34
CA ASP A 153 -9.35 16.98 3.24
C ASP A 153 -9.33 18.49 2.93
N GLY A 154 -10.12 18.96 1.94
CA GLY A 154 -10.16 20.36 1.53
C GLY A 154 -8.88 20.86 0.83
N ASN A 155 -8.00 19.96 0.42
CA ASN A 155 -6.73 20.27 -0.23
C ASN A 155 -6.87 20.46 -1.77
N LEU A 156 -8.03 20.13 -2.33
CA LEU A 156 -8.43 20.46 -3.70
C LEU A 156 -9.71 21.27 -3.66
N LYS A 157 -9.62 22.52 -4.16
CA LYS A 157 -10.79 23.33 -4.48
C LYS A 157 -11.16 23.14 -5.94
#